data_e231945e4e37d4bacb97a1ddfd2b8bc9
#
_entry.id   e231945e4e37d4bacb97a1ddfd2b8bc9
#
_cell.length_a   1.000
_cell.length_b   1.000
_cell.length_c   1.000
_cell.angle_alpha   90.00
_cell.angle_beta   90.00
_cell.angle_gamma   90.00
#
_symmetry.space_group_name_H-M   'P 1'
#
loop_
_entity.id
_entity.type
_entity.pdbx_description
1 polymer ?
#
loop_
_entity_poly.entity_id
_entity_poly.type
_entity_poly.pdbx_seq_one_letter_code
_entity_poly.pdbx_strand_id
1 'polypeptide(L)' 'MDSGEILELVKDGVIEPDQVEDFEALDEEVQKLVADGDIDMDDVADL' A
#
# COMPACT_ATOMS: atom_id res chain seq x y z
N MET A 1 -4.30 8.72 -1.62
CA MET A 1 -4.15 8.53 -0.16
C MET A 1 -3.12 9.50 0.38
N ASP A 2 -3.35 10.05 1.54
CA ASP A 2 -2.42 11.03 2.15
C ASP A 2 -1.11 10.38 2.54
N SER A 3 -0.04 11.20 2.52
CA SER A 3 1.26 10.69 2.95
C SER A 3 1.23 10.27 4.42
N GLY A 4 0.41 10.94 5.24
CA GLY A 4 0.24 10.54 6.64
C GLY A 4 -0.39 9.16 6.80
N GLU A 5 -1.36 8.84 5.95
CA GLU A 5 -1.97 7.52 5.95
C GLU A 5 -0.99 6.45 5.48
N ILE A 6 -0.20 6.79 4.47
CA ILE A 6 0.81 5.86 3.96
C ILE A 6 1.85 5.56 5.03
N LEU A 7 2.27 6.58 5.77
CA LEU A 7 3.20 6.39 6.88
C LEU A 7 2.62 5.47 7.96
N GLU A 8 1.33 5.60 8.22
CA GLU A 8 0.65 4.72 9.18
C GLU A 8 0.71 3.26 8.71
N LEU A 9 0.51 3.04 7.41
CA LEU A 9 0.58 1.69 6.86
C LEU A 9 1.98 1.10 6.99
N VAL A 10 3.01 1.93 6.83
CA VAL A 10 4.39 1.50 7.03
C VAL A 10 4.62 1.14 8.50
N LYS A 11 4.16 1.99 9.41
CA LYS A 11 4.30 1.74 10.84
C LYS A 11 3.61 0.45 11.27
N ASP A 12 2.45 0.18 10.70
CA ASP A 12 1.67 -1.00 11.03
C ASP A 12 2.19 -2.27 10.36
N GLY A 13 3.13 -2.11 9.44
CA GLY A 13 3.70 -3.26 8.74
C GLY A 13 2.87 -3.73 7.56
N VAL A 14 1.91 -2.93 7.12
CA VAL A 14 1.07 -3.28 5.96
C VAL A 14 1.89 -3.20 4.68
N ILE A 15 2.70 -2.16 4.56
CA ILE A 15 3.63 -2.00 3.44
C ILE A 15 5.02 -1.69 3.98
N GLU A 16 6.04 -1.96 3.18
CA GLU A 16 7.41 -1.67 3.57
C GLU A 16 7.81 -0.28 3.09
N PRO A 17 8.80 0.36 3.78
CA PRO A 17 9.23 1.70 3.38
C PRO A 17 9.65 1.82 1.92
N ASP A 18 10.28 0.78 1.37
CA ASP A 18 10.71 0.78 -0.02
C ASP A 18 9.57 0.52 -1.01
N GLN A 19 8.40 0.15 -0.50
CA GLN A 19 7.20 -0.07 -1.32
C GLN A 19 6.32 1.17 -1.42
N VAL A 20 6.67 2.24 -0.71
CA VAL A 20 5.84 3.45 -0.69
C VAL A 20 5.67 4.03 -2.09
N GLU A 21 6.74 4.10 -2.87
CA GLU A 21 6.67 4.62 -4.23
C GLU A 21 5.72 3.81 -5.11
N ASP A 22 5.83 2.49 -5.02
CA ASP A 22 4.98 1.59 -5.79
C ASP A 22 3.53 1.71 -5.33
N PHE A 23 3.32 1.83 -4.03
CA PHE A 23 1.99 1.98 -3.45
C PHE A 23 1.34 3.27 -3.95
N GLU A 24 2.09 4.35 -3.98
CA GLU A 24 1.56 5.64 -4.43
C GLU A 24 1.17 5.62 -5.91
N ALA A 25 1.81 4.77 -6.70
CA ALA A 25 1.52 4.65 -8.12
C ALA A 25 0.25 3.83 -8.41
N LEU A 26 -0.29 3.15 -7.40
CA LEU A 26 -1.49 2.33 -7.57
C LEU A 26 -2.75 3.18 -7.65
N ASP A 27 -3.78 2.65 -8.31
CA ASP A 27 -5.11 3.25 -8.28
C ASP A 27 -5.64 3.28 -6.86
N GLU A 28 -6.49 4.26 -6.57
CA GLU A 28 -7.06 4.41 -5.24
C GLU A 28 -7.76 3.14 -4.74
N GLU A 29 -8.49 2.47 -5.63
CA GLU A 29 -9.17 1.23 -5.26
C GLU A 29 -8.19 0.17 -4.80
N VAL A 30 -7.08 0.03 -5.53
CA VAL A 30 -6.06 -0.95 -5.19
C VAL A 30 -5.39 -0.56 -3.88
N GLN A 31 -5.12 0.73 -3.68
CA GLN A 31 -4.54 1.21 -2.43
C GLN A 31 -5.43 0.85 -1.24
N LYS A 32 -6.74 1.00 -1.39
CA LYS A 32 -7.68 0.66 -0.33
C LYS A 32 -7.69 -0.83 -0.03
N LEU A 33 -7.60 -1.66 -1.05
CA LEU A 33 -7.56 -3.10 -0.85
C LEU A 33 -6.31 -3.52 -0.09
N VAL A 34 -5.18 -2.92 -0.42
CA VAL A 34 -3.94 -3.19 0.31
C VAL A 34 -4.05 -2.70 1.75
N ALA A 35 -4.58 -1.50 1.94
CA ALA A 35 -4.72 -0.91 3.28
C ALA A 35 -5.66 -1.73 4.16
N ASP A 36 -6.71 -2.31 3.57
CA ASP A 36 -7.66 -3.15 4.31
C ASP A 36 -7.13 -4.55 4.58
N GLY A 37 -6.03 -4.92 3.92
CA GLY A 37 -5.46 -6.25 4.09
C GLY A 37 -6.07 -7.30 3.18
N ASP A 38 -6.89 -6.89 2.21
CA ASP A 38 -7.50 -7.84 1.27
C ASP A 38 -6.46 -8.42 0.31
N ILE A 39 -5.48 -7.62 -0.08
CA ILE A 39 -4.38 -8.07 -0.93
C ILE A 39 -3.07 -7.51 -0.39
N ASP A 40 -1.99 -8.21 -0.69
CA ASP A 40 -0.63 -7.77 -0.32
C ASP A 40 0.04 -7.05 -1.48
N MET A 41 1.05 -6.25 -1.16
CA MET A 41 1.85 -5.60 -2.21
C MET A 41 2.47 -6.61 -3.16
N ASP A 42 2.84 -7.78 -2.64
CA ASP A 42 3.39 -8.85 -3.48
C ASP A 42 2.38 -9.33 -4.51
N ASP A 43 1.11 -9.43 -4.11
CA ASP A 43 0.02 -9.81 -5.01
C ASP A 43 -0.21 -8.73 -6.06
N VAL A 44 -0.12 -7.47 -5.67
CA VAL A 44 -0.29 -6.34 -6.59
C VAL A 44 0.80 -6.37 -7.66
N ALA A 45 2.02 -6.72 -7.28
CA ALA A 45 3.15 -6.75 -8.21
C ALA A 45 2.97 -7.81 -9.30
N ASP A 46 2.13 -8.82 -9.04
CA ASP A 46 1.85 -9.87 -10.02
C ASP A 46 0.72 -9.51 -10.99
N LEU A 47 0.05 -8.40 -10.78
CA LEU A 47 -1.07 -7.97 -11.65
C LEU A 47 -0.60 -7.29 -12.98
#